data_41d360ccdbcbc4b28d34809f3aaee387
#
_entry.id   41d360ccdbcbc4b28d34809f3aaee387
#
_cell.length_a   1.000
_cell.length_b   1.000
_cell.length_c   1.000
_cell.angle_alpha   90.00
_cell.angle_beta   90.00
_cell.angle_gamma   90.00
#
_symmetry.space_group_name_H-M   'P 1'
#
loop_
_entity.id
_entity.type
_entity.pdbx_description
1 polymer ?
#
loop_
_entity_poly.entity_id
_entity_poly.type
_entity_poly.pdbx_seq_one_letter_code
_entity_poly.pdbx_strand_id
1 'polypeptide(L)'
;MNRRIKSHLRRLLPRAIRQHLILAGPLRGCSIVTSWHDYPAALTGRTERPLLDWFSENVGHGETWLDIGAHYGYTAIALSKLVGTMGRVFAFEPMINTAGCVAQTRQLNKFSQLIILPLGLANPDTLEMQRLPVTRGMVDSTLCRKEGGRKKAEGRRQKDERQAVWQETIMVARFDWLWPRICGGREQIDGIKIDVQGMEIEVIQGMIETLRRQHPKLVVEVHRGVDRNQLLDLAEIAGYLRQALPIEPVEGEVEPQYVDNRSYVFDVP
;
A
#
# COMPACT_ATOMS: atom_id res chain seq x y z
N MET A 1 -23.39 -4.50 12.17
CA MET A 1 -23.35 -5.96 11.93
C MET A 1 -22.17 -6.55 12.70
N ASN A 2 -22.40 -7.56 13.58
CA ASN A 2 -21.42 -8.10 14.53
C ASN A 2 -20.19 -8.68 13.80
N ARG A 3 -18.96 -8.41 14.28
CA ARG A 3 -17.68 -8.91 13.69
C ARG A 3 -17.69 -10.43 13.44
N ARG A 4 -18.31 -11.21 14.32
CA ARG A 4 -18.45 -12.68 14.17
C ARG A 4 -19.32 -13.08 12.99
N ILE A 5 -20.40 -12.35 12.70
CA ILE A 5 -21.27 -12.63 11.54
C ILE A 5 -20.53 -12.31 10.24
N LYS A 6 -19.78 -11.20 10.18
CA LYS A 6 -18.95 -10.85 9.03
C LYS A 6 -17.90 -11.93 8.71
N SER A 7 -17.23 -12.47 9.74
CA SER A 7 -16.22 -13.52 9.57
C SER A 7 -16.81 -14.84 9.06
N HIS A 8 -17.99 -15.24 9.54
CA HIS A 8 -18.69 -16.43 9.05
C HIS A 8 -19.15 -16.30 7.60
N LEU A 9 -19.74 -15.17 7.24
CA LEU A 9 -20.15 -14.89 5.86
C LEU A 9 -18.94 -14.87 4.90
N ARG A 10 -17.80 -14.31 5.34
CA ARG A 10 -16.60 -14.29 4.53
C ARG A 10 -16.07 -15.70 4.22
N ARG A 11 -16.23 -16.67 5.13
CA ARG A 11 -15.82 -18.07 4.92
C ARG A 11 -16.59 -18.77 3.80
N LEU A 12 -17.81 -18.31 3.50
CA LEU A 12 -18.67 -18.86 2.44
C LEU A 12 -18.38 -18.26 1.06
N LEU A 13 -17.60 -17.16 1.00
CA LEU A 13 -17.30 -16.52 -0.28
C LEU A 13 -16.32 -17.33 -1.12
N PRO A 14 -16.48 -17.33 -2.46
CA PRO A 14 -15.58 -18.03 -3.38
C PRO A 14 -14.13 -17.58 -3.22
N ARG A 15 -13.21 -18.55 -3.12
CA ARG A 15 -11.78 -18.34 -2.92
C ARG A 15 -10.97 -18.32 -4.21
N ALA A 16 -11.59 -18.70 -5.30
CA ALA A 16 -10.92 -18.74 -6.61
C ALA A 16 -10.57 -17.33 -7.07
N ILE A 17 -9.30 -17.09 -7.34
CA ILE A 17 -8.82 -15.86 -7.96
C ILE A 17 -9.28 -15.87 -9.41
N ARG A 18 -10.04 -14.87 -9.82
CA ARG A 18 -10.61 -14.73 -11.16
C ARG A 18 -10.75 -13.26 -11.52
N GLN A 19 -10.98 -13.01 -12.80
CA GLN A 19 -11.44 -11.71 -13.26
C GLN A 19 -12.84 -11.39 -12.73
N HIS A 20 -13.02 -10.18 -12.24
CA HIS A 20 -14.31 -9.64 -11.84
C HIS A 20 -14.44 -8.21 -12.34
N LEU A 21 -15.68 -7.77 -12.55
CA LEU A 21 -15.98 -6.35 -12.71
C LEU A 21 -16.22 -5.72 -11.33
N ILE A 22 -15.73 -4.52 -11.16
CA ILE A 22 -16.06 -3.69 -9.98
C ILE A 22 -17.47 -3.15 -10.17
N LEU A 23 -18.36 -3.46 -9.22
CA LEU A 23 -19.81 -3.29 -9.40
C LEU A 23 -20.30 -1.87 -9.12
N ALA A 24 -19.59 -1.12 -8.27
CA ALA A 24 -19.98 0.23 -7.85
C ALA A 24 -18.77 1.12 -7.53
N GLY A 25 -19.02 2.37 -7.15
CA GLY A 25 -18.00 3.34 -6.77
C GLY A 25 -17.25 3.96 -7.98
N PRO A 26 -16.16 4.70 -7.73
CA PRO A 26 -15.41 5.42 -8.77
C PRO A 26 -14.80 4.52 -9.85
N LEU A 27 -14.56 3.26 -9.52
CA LEU A 27 -13.97 2.26 -10.41
C LEU A 27 -15.00 1.31 -11.04
N ARG A 28 -16.30 1.64 -10.95
CA ARG A 28 -17.35 0.83 -11.57
C ARG A 28 -17.05 0.54 -13.04
N GLY A 29 -17.16 -0.73 -13.41
CA GLY A 29 -16.91 -1.20 -14.77
C GLY A 29 -15.44 -1.52 -15.08
N CYS A 30 -14.49 -1.17 -14.23
CA CYS A 30 -13.13 -1.68 -14.34
C CYS A 30 -13.07 -3.16 -13.98
N SER A 31 -12.16 -3.88 -14.62
CA SER A 31 -11.84 -5.27 -14.28
C SER A 31 -10.79 -5.30 -13.16
N ILE A 32 -10.90 -6.29 -12.27
CA ILE A 32 -9.89 -6.61 -11.25
C ILE A 32 -9.76 -8.14 -11.14
N VAL A 33 -8.53 -8.62 -10.96
CA VAL A 33 -8.24 -10.05 -10.74
C VAL A 33 -8.01 -10.27 -9.25
N THR A 34 -8.99 -10.90 -8.60
CA THR A 34 -8.97 -11.18 -7.15
C THR A 34 -9.98 -12.28 -6.83
N SER A 35 -10.31 -12.51 -5.57
CA SER A 35 -11.40 -13.39 -5.15
C SER A 35 -12.43 -12.66 -4.29
N TRP A 36 -13.66 -13.13 -4.30
CA TRP A 36 -14.70 -12.65 -3.38
C TRP A 36 -14.33 -12.85 -1.92
N HIS A 37 -13.56 -13.91 -1.62
CA HIS A 37 -13.09 -14.14 -0.26
C HIS A 37 -12.05 -13.12 0.18
N ASP A 38 -11.07 -12.79 -0.67
CA ASP A 38 -9.93 -11.99 -0.27
C ASP A 38 -10.24 -10.48 -0.32
N TYR A 39 -10.99 -10.01 -1.34
CA TYR A 39 -11.23 -8.59 -1.50
C TYR A 39 -12.68 -8.23 -1.89
N PRO A 40 -13.69 -8.65 -1.11
CA PRO A 40 -15.10 -8.38 -1.43
C PRO A 40 -15.43 -6.87 -1.47
N ALA A 41 -14.74 -6.07 -0.65
CA ALA A 41 -14.96 -4.62 -0.59
C ALA A 41 -14.55 -3.92 -1.91
N ALA A 42 -13.46 -4.36 -2.55
CA ALA A 42 -13.05 -3.86 -3.86
C ALA A 42 -14.08 -4.21 -4.93
N LEU A 43 -14.58 -5.45 -4.95
CA LEU A 43 -15.58 -5.89 -5.94
C LEU A 43 -16.90 -5.12 -5.81
N THR A 44 -17.28 -4.74 -4.60
CA THR A 44 -18.48 -3.94 -4.35
C THR A 44 -18.23 -2.42 -4.44
N GLY A 45 -16.98 -1.98 -4.69
CA GLY A 45 -16.60 -0.58 -4.79
C GLY A 45 -16.73 0.21 -3.47
N ARG A 46 -16.57 -0.49 -2.33
CA ARG A 46 -16.75 0.09 -0.99
C ARG A 46 -15.45 0.28 -0.21
N THR A 47 -14.31 -0.16 -0.77
CA THR A 47 -13.00 0.03 -0.14
C THR A 47 -12.37 1.34 -0.61
N GLU A 48 -11.47 1.88 0.19
CA GLU A 48 -10.63 3.04 -0.13
C GLU A 48 -11.41 4.28 -0.63
N ARG A 49 -12.69 4.41 -0.26
CA ARG A 49 -13.54 5.45 -0.83
C ARG A 49 -13.01 6.86 -0.57
N PRO A 50 -12.64 7.25 0.67
CA PRO A 50 -12.10 8.58 0.94
C PRO A 50 -10.78 8.82 0.21
N LEU A 51 -9.92 7.81 0.13
CA LEU A 51 -8.65 7.90 -0.61
C LEU A 51 -8.88 8.09 -2.12
N LEU A 52 -9.83 7.38 -2.71
CA LEU A 52 -10.16 7.54 -4.13
C LEU A 52 -10.79 8.90 -4.43
N ASP A 53 -11.61 9.41 -3.54
CA ASP A 53 -12.20 10.75 -3.65
C ASP A 53 -11.07 11.81 -3.56
N TRP A 54 -10.13 11.67 -2.62
CA TRP A 54 -8.94 12.51 -2.54
C TRP A 54 -8.08 12.41 -3.81
N PHE A 55 -7.85 11.20 -4.35
CA PHE A 55 -7.12 11.04 -5.62
C PHE A 55 -7.82 11.80 -6.76
N SER A 56 -9.15 11.76 -6.84
CA SER A 56 -9.89 12.45 -7.90
C SER A 56 -9.71 13.96 -7.90
N GLU A 57 -9.38 14.54 -6.75
CA GLU A 57 -9.14 15.97 -6.55
C GLU A 57 -7.67 16.37 -6.72
N ASN A 58 -6.75 15.43 -6.46
CA ASN A 58 -5.32 15.71 -6.30
C ASN A 58 -4.41 15.07 -7.36
N VAL A 59 -4.91 14.12 -8.16
CA VAL A 59 -4.12 13.44 -9.20
C VAL A 59 -4.40 14.10 -10.56
N GLY A 60 -3.36 14.68 -11.16
CA GLY A 60 -3.43 15.33 -12.45
C GLY A 60 -3.20 14.36 -13.62
N HIS A 61 -3.76 14.73 -14.79
CA HIS A 61 -3.50 14.01 -16.03
C HIS A 61 -2.04 14.17 -16.46
N GLY A 62 -1.38 13.07 -16.81
CA GLY A 62 0.04 13.08 -17.20
C GLY A 62 1.03 12.91 -16.04
N GLU A 63 0.56 12.92 -14.79
CA GLU A 63 1.42 12.75 -13.61
C GLU A 63 2.01 11.34 -13.50
N THR A 64 3.13 11.24 -12.79
CA THR A 64 3.79 9.98 -12.40
C THR A 64 3.52 9.68 -10.92
N TRP A 65 2.90 8.55 -10.65
CA TRP A 65 2.54 8.10 -9.30
C TRP A 65 3.18 6.78 -8.93
N LEU A 66 3.54 6.65 -7.65
CA LEU A 66 3.97 5.39 -7.05
C LEU A 66 2.87 4.84 -6.15
N ASP A 67 2.46 3.59 -6.37
CA ASP A 67 1.57 2.82 -5.50
C ASP A 67 2.39 1.74 -4.79
N ILE A 68 2.84 2.04 -3.57
CA ILE A 68 3.72 1.18 -2.78
C ILE A 68 2.85 0.33 -1.84
N GLY A 69 2.87 -1.00 -2.05
CA GLY A 69 1.93 -1.94 -1.47
C GLY A 69 0.64 -2.03 -2.28
N ALA A 70 0.76 -2.26 -3.59
CA ALA A 70 -0.36 -2.24 -4.51
C ALA A 70 -1.38 -3.38 -4.30
N HIS A 71 -1.01 -4.45 -3.61
CA HIS A 71 -1.86 -5.60 -3.32
C HIS A 71 -2.51 -6.14 -4.61
N TYR A 72 -3.85 -6.28 -4.69
CA TYR A 72 -4.55 -6.66 -5.92
C TYR A 72 -4.71 -5.53 -6.93
N GLY A 73 -4.17 -4.34 -6.69
CA GLY A 73 -4.10 -3.22 -7.63
C GLY A 73 -5.33 -2.32 -7.66
N TYR A 74 -6.14 -2.27 -6.58
CA TYR A 74 -7.34 -1.42 -6.57
C TYR A 74 -6.97 0.07 -6.68
N THR A 75 -5.99 0.54 -5.91
CA THR A 75 -5.44 1.90 -5.96
C THR A 75 -4.68 2.15 -7.25
N ALA A 76 -3.92 1.16 -7.75
CA ALA A 76 -3.24 1.25 -9.04
C ALA A 76 -4.20 1.45 -10.22
N ILE A 77 -5.40 0.82 -10.19
CA ILE A 77 -6.47 1.07 -11.17
C ILE A 77 -6.94 2.53 -11.10
N ALA A 78 -7.19 3.03 -9.88
CA ALA A 78 -7.65 4.40 -9.67
C ALA A 78 -6.65 5.41 -10.23
N LEU A 79 -5.39 5.30 -9.81
CA LEU A 79 -4.30 6.16 -10.28
C LEU A 79 -4.15 6.07 -11.80
N SER A 80 -4.17 4.85 -12.38
CA SER A 80 -4.06 4.67 -13.84
C SER A 80 -5.16 5.36 -14.63
N LYS A 81 -6.40 5.38 -14.11
CA LYS A 81 -7.50 6.12 -14.73
C LYS A 81 -7.28 7.63 -14.70
N LEU A 82 -6.79 8.14 -13.57
CA LEU A 82 -6.64 9.57 -13.33
C LEU A 82 -5.46 10.16 -14.11
N VAL A 83 -4.30 9.51 -14.06
CA VAL A 83 -3.12 10.00 -14.81
C VAL A 83 -3.29 9.87 -16.33
N GLY A 84 -4.16 8.97 -16.79
CA GLY A 84 -4.40 8.75 -18.22
C GLY A 84 -3.20 8.16 -18.95
N THR A 85 -3.29 8.09 -20.28
CA THR A 85 -2.26 7.45 -21.12
C THR A 85 -0.94 8.21 -21.22
N MET A 86 -0.93 9.48 -20.85
CA MET A 86 0.26 10.34 -20.85
C MET A 86 1.03 10.27 -19.52
N GLY A 87 0.38 9.81 -18.43
CA GLY A 87 1.00 9.63 -17.14
C GLY A 87 1.62 8.25 -16.96
N ARG A 88 2.10 7.98 -15.75
CA ARG A 88 2.66 6.68 -15.36
C ARG A 88 2.28 6.31 -13.94
N VAL A 89 2.07 5.02 -13.71
CA VAL A 89 1.87 4.46 -12.38
C VAL A 89 2.83 3.31 -12.19
N PHE A 90 3.65 3.38 -11.15
CA PHE A 90 4.55 2.30 -10.74
C PHE A 90 3.97 1.62 -9.51
N ALA A 91 3.51 0.39 -9.69
CA ALA A 91 2.90 -0.42 -8.64
C ALA A 91 3.95 -1.39 -8.06
N PHE A 92 4.29 -1.22 -6.79
CA PHE A 92 5.21 -2.09 -6.05
C PHE A 92 4.40 -3.08 -5.22
N GLU A 93 4.56 -4.36 -5.53
CA GLU A 93 3.89 -5.45 -4.82
C GLU A 93 4.84 -6.65 -4.69
N PRO A 94 5.35 -6.95 -3.47
CA PRO A 94 6.39 -7.97 -3.30
C PRO A 94 5.93 -9.40 -3.56
N MET A 95 4.64 -9.68 -3.40
CA MET A 95 4.09 -11.02 -3.57
C MET A 95 3.87 -11.33 -5.05
N ILE A 96 4.66 -12.24 -5.61
CA ILE A 96 4.63 -12.58 -7.06
C ILE A 96 3.21 -12.94 -7.53
N ASN A 97 2.46 -13.71 -6.73
CA ASN A 97 1.10 -14.10 -7.09
C ASN A 97 0.16 -12.89 -7.17
N THR A 98 0.27 -11.97 -6.22
CA THR A 98 -0.55 -10.77 -6.17
C THR A 98 -0.14 -9.77 -7.26
N ALA A 99 1.16 -9.57 -7.47
CA ALA A 99 1.70 -8.80 -8.59
C ALA A 99 1.25 -9.35 -9.95
N GLY A 100 1.17 -10.68 -10.08
CA GLY A 100 0.61 -11.35 -11.25
C GLY A 100 -0.87 -11.02 -11.47
N CYS A 101 -1.66 -10.88 -10.40
CA CYS A 101 -3.05 -10.42 -10.48
C CYS A 101 -3.13 -8.96 -10.97
N VAL A 102 -2.24 -8.08 -10.49
CA VAL A 102 -2.15 -6.69 -10.96
C VAL A 102 -1.78 -6.64 -12.44
N ALA A 103 -0.85 -7.48 -12.90
CA ALA A 103 -0.46 -7.56 -14.30
C ALA A 103 -1.63 -7.99 -15.22
N GLN A 104 -2.42 -8.98 -14.80
CA GLN A 104 -3.63 -9.36 -15.52
C GLN A 104 -4.69 -8.24 -15.48
N THR A 105 -4.89 -7.61 -14.34
CA THR A 105 -5.79 -6.45 -14.18
C THR A 105 -5.41 -5.32 -15.13
N ARG A 106 -4.11 -5.01 -15.27
CA ARG A 106 -3.59 -4.06 -16.24
C ARG A 106 -4.01 -4.41 -17.68
N GLN A 107 -3.82 -5.65 -18.08
CA GLN A 107 -4.15 -6.11 -19.44
C GLN A 107 -5.65 -5.99 -19.74
N LEU A 108 -6.50 -6.38 -18.78
CA LEU A 108 -7.95 -6.35 -18.92
C LEU A 108 -8.50 -4.92 -19.07
N ASN A 109 -7.89 -3.95 -18.40
CA ASN A 109 -8.26 -2.53 -18.47
C ASN A 109 -7.49 -1.75 -19.55
N LYS A 110 -6.52 -2.39 -20.23
CA LYS A 110 -5.66 -1.76 -21.25
C LYS A 110 -4.85 -0.56 -20.71
N PHE A 111 -4.40 -0.65 -19.45
CA PHE A 111 -3.59 0.40 -18.81
C PHE A 111 -2.10 0.23 -19.18
N SER A 112 -1.69 0.72 -20.36
CA SER A 112 -0.29 0.68 -20.82
C SER A 112 0.64 1.49 -19.92
N GLN A 113 0.14 2.50 -19.23
CA GLN A 113 0.86 3.37 -18.30
C GLN A 113 1.12 2.74 -16.93
N LEU A 114 0.51 1.59 -16.60
CA LEU A 114 0.72 0.89 -15.33
C LEU A 114 1.91 -0.07 -15.45
N ILE A 115 2.94 0.18 -14.65
CA ILE A 115 4.17 -0.61 -14.57
C ILE A 115 4.16 -1.36 -13.25
N ILE A 116 4.29 -2.69 -13.29
CA ILE A 116 4.28 -3.53 -12.09
C ILE A 116 5.70 -3.95 -11.75
N LEU A 117 6.10 -3.71 -10.52
CA LEU A 117 7.39 -4.08 -9.95
C LEU A 117 7.17 -5.11 -8.84
N PRO A 118 7.46 -6.41 -9.09
CA PRO A 118 7.23 -7.47 -8.13
C PRO A 118 8.35 -7.48 -7.07
N LEU A 119 8.45 -6.42 -6.29
CA LEU A 119 9.40 -6.26 -5.20
C LEU A 119 8.83 -5.34 -4.11
N GLY A 120 9.33 -5.52 -2.89
CA GLY A 120 9.07 -4.61 -1.77
C GLY A 120 10.07 -3.47 -1.73
N LEU A 121 9.67 -2.41 -1.05
CA LEU A 121 10.56 -1.30 -0.72
C LEU A 121 10.83 -1.28 0.78
N ALA A 122 12.08 -1.02 1.15
CA ALA A 122 12.54 -0.84 2.52
C ALA A 122 13.88 -0.07 2.50
N ASN A 123 14.71 -0.25 3.52
CA ASN A 123 15.98 0.45 3.65
C ASN A 123 17.21 -0.48 3.70
N PRO A 124 17.36 -1.50 2.80
CA PRO A 124 18.64 -2.18 2.64
C PRO A 124 19.63 -1.29 1.90
N ASP A 125 20.91 -1.66 1.88
CA ASP A 125 21.92 -0.88 1.14
C ASP A 125 21.63 -0.85 -0.37
N THR A 126 21.15 -1.97 -0.91
CA THR A 126 20.86 -2.12 -2.35
C THR A 126 19.57 -2.93 -2.57
N LEU A 127 19.72 -4.15 -3.08
CA LEU A 127 18.68 -5.14 -3.34
C LEU A 127 18.97 -6.40 -2.52
N GLU A 128 18.02 -6.87 -1.78
CA GLU A 128 18.16 -8.04 -0.93
C GLU A 128 17.00 -9.02 -1.09
N MET A 129 17.23 -10.27 -0.72
CA MET A 129 16.16 -11.25 -0.52
C MET A 129 15.80 -11.30 0.96
N GLN A 130 14.52 -11.16 1.26
CA GLN A 130 14.00 -11.27 2.61
C GLN A 130 12.96 -12.39 2.69
N ARG A 131 12.93 -13.10 3.84
CA ARG A 131 11.89 -14.07 4.14
C ARG A 131 10.88 -13.41 5.06
N LEU A 132 9.68 -13.28 4.58
CA LEU A 132 8.60 -12.68 5.34
C LEU A 132 7.51 -13.71 5.65
N PRO A 133 6.96 -13.70 6.86
CA PRO A 133 5.80 -14.49 7.17
C PRO A 133 4.59 -13.98 6.40
N VAL A 134 3.88 -14.91 5.78
CA VAL A 134 2.72 -14.59 4.94
C VAL A 134 1.51 -15.33 5.47
N THR A 135 0.45 -14.60 5.65
CA THR A 135 -0.88 -15.14 5.90
C THR A 135 -1.74 -14.90 4.68
N ARG A 136 -2.01 -15.98 3.93
CA ARG A 136 -2.96 -15.98 2.83
C ARG A 136 -2.83 -14.82 1.81
N GLY A 137 -1.62 -14.64 1.28
CA GLY A 137 -1.33 -13.65 0.22
C GLY A 137 -1.06 -12.24 0.71
N MET A 138 -0.94 -12.05 2.02
CA MET A 138 -0.53 -10.78 2.61
C MET A 138 0.71 -10.98 3.47
N VAL A 139 1.65 -10.08 3.38
CA VAL A 139 2.79 -10.01 4.29
C VAL A 139 2.29 -9.61 5.67
N ASP A 140 2.63 -10.39 6.70
CA ASP A 140 2.35 -10.03 8.09
C ASP A 140 3.62 -9.46 8.74
N SER A 141 3.84 -8.17 8.54
CA SER A 141 5.00 -7.44 9.06
C SER A 141 5.03 -7.36 10.59
N THR A 142 3.88 -7.57 11.25
CA THR A 142 3.85 -7.60 12.72
C THR A 142 4.59 -8.82 13.29
N LEU A 143 4.82 -9.85 12.48
CA LEU A 143 5.60 -11.02 12.83
C LEU A 143 7.10 -10.83 12.60
N CYS A 144 7.51 -9.96 11.69
CA CYS A 144 8.93 -9.67 11.39
C CYS A 144 9.65 -9.01 12.57
N ARG A 145 8.96 -8.19 13.36
CA ARG A 145 9.55 -7.49 14.52
C ARG A 145 9.83 -8.37 15.73
N LYS A 146 9.36 -9.63 15.75
CA LYS A 146 9.54 -10.54 16.91
C LYS A 146 10.87 -11.27 16.89
N GLU A 147 11.57 -11.37 15.79
CA GLU A 147 12.84 -12.09 15.71
C GLU A 147 14.07 -11.25 16.13
N GLY A 148 13.99 -9.91 16.11
CA GLY A 148 15.07 -9.00 16.48
C GLY A 148 15.13 -8.57 17.95
N GLY A 149 14.15 -8.91 18.78
CA GLY A 149 14.06 -8.47 20.17
C GLY A 149 13.64 -9.54 21.13
N ARG A 150 14.59 -10.22 21.77
CA ARG A 150 14.31 -11.02 22.97
C ARG A 150 13.78 -10.13 24.09
N LYS A 151 12.46 -10.03 24.26
CA LYS A 151 11.83 -9.75 25.55
C LYS A 151 10.64 -10.67 25.75
N LYS A 152 10.76 -11.53 26.78
CA LYS A 152 9.71 -12.34 27.33
C LYS A 152 8.52 -11.45 27.71
N ALA A 153 7.36 -11.72 27.16
CA ALA A 153 6.09 -11.39 27.79
C ALA A 153 5.27 -12.67 27.88
N GLU A 154 5.30 -13.27 29.06
CA GLU A 154 4.35 -14.28 29.48
C GLU A 154 2.98 -13.62 29.67
N GLY A 155 1.96 -14.24 29.14
CA GLY A 155 0.59 -14.02 29.60
C GLY A 155 -0.43 -13.61 28.54
N ARG A 156 -1.22 -14.61 28.18
CA ARG A 156 -2.50 -14.71 27.49
C ARG A 156 -2.43 -15.18 26.04
N ARG A 157 -2.35 -16.50 25.93
CA ARG A 157 -2.74 -17.23 24.72
C ARG A 157 -4.26 -17.12 24.55
N GLN A 158 -4.74 -16.19 23.75
CA GLN A 158 -6.02 -16.37 23.07
C GLN A 158 -5.81 -17.42 21.97
N LYS A 159 -6.68 -18.43 21.95
CA LYS A 159 -6.80 -19.40 20.85
C LYS A 159 -7.30 -18.69 19.61
N ASP A 160 -6.43 -18.00 18.89
CA ASP A 160 -6.68 -17.70 17.49
C ASP A 160 -6.34 -18.96 16.68
N GLU A 161 -7.31 -19.41 15.89
CA GLU A 161 -7.14 -20.50 14.93
C GLU A 161 -5.86 -20.21 14.13
N ARG A 162 -4.84 -21.04 14.32
CA ARG A 162 -3.56 -20.92 13.64
C ARG A 162 -3.79 -21.08 12.15
N GLN A 163 -3.97 -19.96 11.45
CA GLN A 163 -3.79 -19.96 10.01
C GLN A 163 -2.35 -20.37 9.74
N ALA A 164 -2.14 -21.31 8.84
CA ALA A 164 -0.80 -21.75 8.48
C ALA A 164 -0.04 -20.52 7.95
N VAL A 165 0.91 -20.05 8.74
CA VAL A 165 1.86 -19.02 8.37
C VAL A 165 2.96 -19.73 7.60
N TRP A 166 3.15 -19.40 6.33
CA TRP A 166 4.32 -19.84 5.58
C TRP A 166 5.24 -18.66 5.34
N GLN A 167 6.48 -18.95 4.99
CA GLN A 167 7.45 -17.93 4.66
C GLN A 167 7.57 -17.82 3.13
N GLU A 168 7.44 -16.61 2.64
CA GLU A 168 7.74 -16.27 1.24
C GLU A 168 9.06 -15.54 1.15
N THR A 169 9.82 -15.85 0.12
CA THR A 169 11.03 -15.10 -0.22
C THR A 169 10.65 -14.00 -1.19
N ILE A 170 10.88 -12.76 -0.81
CA ILE A 170 10.62 -11.60 -1.63
C ILE A 170 11.91 -10.84 -1.90
N MET A 171 11.93 -10.12 -3.01
CA MET A 171 12.96 -9.12 -3.29
C MET A 171 12.58 -7.81 -2.63
N VAL A 172 13.52 -7.17 -1.95
CA VAL A 172 13.34 -5.87 -1.30
C VAL A 172 14.46 -4.94 -1.72
N ALA A 173 14.15 -3.71 -2.06
CA ALA A 173 15.14 -2.72 -2.49
C ALA A 173 14.99 -1.40 -1.75
N ARG A 174 16.12 -0.66 -1.64
CA ARG A 174 16.08 0.75 -1.30
C ARG A 174 15.65 1.55 -2.52
N PHE A 175 14.64 2.39 -2.40
CA PHE A 175 14.10 3.14 -3.52
C PHE A 175 15.13 4.09 -4.16
N ASP A 176 15.88 4.84 -3.34
CA ASP A 176 16.90 5.77 -3.82
C ASP A 176 18.03 5.09 -4.60
N TRP A 177 18.30 3.80 -4.33
CA TRP A 177 19.21 2.99 -5.13
C TRP A 177 18.54 2.47 -6.41
N LEU A 178 17.27 2.06 -6.34
CA LEU A 178 16.54 1.41 -7.42
C LEU A 178 16.10 2.40 -8.50
N TRP A 179 15.52 3.54 -8.11
CA TRP A 179 14.84 4.47 -9.01
C TRP A 179 15.72 4.97 -10.18
N PRO A 180 16.97 5.40 -9.96
CA PRO A 180 17.87 5.79 -11.06
C PRO A 180 18.16 4.66 -12.05
N ARG A 181 18.01 3.40 -11.63
CA ARG A 181 18.33 2.22 -12.44
C ARG A 181 17.18 1.74 -13.30
N ILE A 182 15.95 1.96 -12.88
CA ILE A 182 14.76 1.51 -13.62
C ILE A 182 14.18 2.58 -14.56
N CYS A 183 14.40 3.85 -14.30
CA CYS A 183 13.91 4.96 -15.12
C CYS A 183 14.99 5.96 -15.53
N GLY A 184 16.27 5.64 -15.31
CA GLY A 184 17.38 6.55 -15.57
C GLY A 184 17.42 7.79 -14.67
N GLY A 185 16.62 7.83 -13.61
CA GLY A 185 16.54 8.93 -12.62
C GLY A 185 16.00 10.24 -13.19
N ARG A 186 15.37 10.21 -14.35
CA ARG A 186 14.91 11.42 -15.06
C ARG A 186 13.40 11.69 -14.84
N GLU A 187 12.64 10.71 -14.38
CA GLU A 187 11.22 10.91 -14.18
C GLU A 187 10.96 11.66 -12.87
N GLN A 188 10.22 12.75 -13.00
CA GLN A 188 9.61 13.44 -11.88
C GLN A 188 8.54 12.53 -11.27
N ILE A 189 8.49 12.46 -9.95
CA ILE A 189 7.43 11.77 -9.20
C ILE A 189 6.50 12.85 -8.65
N ASP A 190 5.25 12.82 -9.06
CA ASP A 190 4.25 13.80 -8.65
C ASP A 190 3.50 13.36 -7.40
N GLY A 191 3.39 12.05 -7.19
CA GLY A 191 2.72 11.53 -6.00
C GLY A 191 3.14 10.12 -5.63
N ILE A 192 3.01 9.83 -4.32
CA ILE A 192 3.35 8.54 -3.72
C ILE A 192 2.25 8.16 -2.73
N LYS A 193 1.73 6.93 -2.86
CA LYS A 193 0.92 6.27 -1.83
C LYS A 193 1.74 5.16 -1.21
N ILE A 194 1.80 5.11 0.13
CA ILE A 194 2.46 4.05 0.90
C ILE A 194 1.41 3.34 1.76
N ASP A 195 1.30 2.03 1.60
CA ASP A 195 0.42 1.14 2.38
C ASP A 195 1.08 -0.25 2.44
N VAL A 196 1.96 -0.45 3.41
CA VAL A 196 2.87 -1.61 3.45
C VAL A 196 2.76 -2.41 4.75
N GLN A 197 1.63 -2.27 5.44
CA GLN A 197 1.27 -3.10 6.59
C GLN A 197 2.31 -3.10 7.73
N GLY A 198 2.85 -1.90 8.07
CA GLY A 198 3.72 -1.68 9.21
C GLY A 198 5.22 -1.52 8.88
N MET A 199 5.59 -1.42 7.60
CA MET A 199 6.96 -1.13 7.15
C MET A 199 7.11 0.30 6.59
N GLU A 200 6.21 1.21 6.95
CA GLU A 200 6.16 2.58 6.44
C GLU A 200 7.44 3.36 6.72
N ILE A 201 8.03 3.15 7.91
CA ILE A 201 9.28 3.77 8.33
C ILE A 201 10.44 3.33 7.43
N GLU A 202 10.58 2.03 7.23
CA GLU A 202 11.64 1.45 6.39
C GLU A 202 11.50 1.90 4.93
N VAL A 203 10.29 2.03 4.43
CA VAL A 203 10.03 2.55 3.07
C VAL A 203 10.46 4.01 2.97
N ILE A 204 10.03 4.88 3.89
CA ILE A 204 10.38 6.30 3.89
C ILE A 204 11.89 6.49 4.05
N GLN A 205 12.55 5.74 4.94
CA GLN A 205 14.01 5.77 5.06
C GLN A 205 14.69 5.39 3.75
N GLY A 206 14.17 4.39 3.04
CA GLY A 206 14.74 3.92 1.77
C GLY A 206 14.54 4.87 0.60
N MET A 207 13.69 5.89 0.73
CA MET A 207 13.40 6.88 -0.32
C MET A 207 13.62 8.33 0.13
N ILE A 208 14.32 8.53 1.25
CA ILE A 208 14.47 9.83 1.89
C ILE A 208 15.07 10.90 0.97
N GLU A 209 16.07 10.54 0.14
CA GLU A 209 16.72 11.46 -0.78
C GLU A 209 15.80 11.87 -1.94
N THR A 210 14.97 10.94 -2.41
CA THR A 210 13.96 11.24 -3.43
C THR A 210 12.88 12.16 -2.88
N LEU A 211 12.37 11.89 -1.68
CA LEU A 211 11.38 12.74 -1.01
C LEU A 211 11.92 14.17 -0.82
N ARG A 212 13.15 14.32 -0.31
CA ARG A 212 13.80 15.63 -0.10
C ARG A 212 14.01 16.43 -1.39
N ARG A 213 14.29 15.74 -2.49
CA ARG A 213 14.61 16.40 -3.76
C ARG A 213 13.39 16.77 -4.57
N GLN A 214 12.34 15.96 -4.52
CA GLN A 214 11.21 16.09 -5.43
C GLN A 214 9.92 16.57 -4.75
N HIS A 215 9.79 16.38 -3.45
CA HIS A 215 8.60 16.72 -2.65
C HIS A 215 7.28 16.28 -3.32
N PRO A 216 7.14 15.01 -3.71
CA PRO A 216 5.87 14.55 -4.29
C PRO A 216 4.72 14.65 -3.27
N LYS A 217 3.49 14.72 -3.75
CA LYS A 217 2.31 14.53 -2.89
C LYS A 217 2.45 13.19 -2.18
N LEU A 218 2.47 13.19 -0.84
CA LEU A 218 2.75 11.98 -0.06
C LEU A 218 1.54 11.56 0.76
N VAL A 219 1.04 10.35 0.49
CA VAL A 219 -0.04 9.72 1.25
C VAL A 219 0.47 8.44 1.90
N VAL A 220 0.31 8.34 3.21
CA VAL A 220 0.75 7.17 3.98
C VAL A 220 -0.42 6.61 4.79
N GLU A 221 -0.74 5.33 4.58
CA GLU A 221 -1.63 4.60 5.49
C GLU A 221 -0.82 4.12 6.68
N VAL A 222 -1.22 4.52 7.88
CA VAL A 222 -0.51 4.19 9.13
C VAL A 222 -1.06 2.90 9.70
N HIS A 223 -0.20 1.92 9.93
CA HIS A 223 -0.58 0.62 10.48
C HIS A 223 -0.15 0.43 11.93
N ARG A 224 -0.75 -0.57 12.55
CA ARG A 224 -0.46 -0.94 13.93
C ARG A 224 1.02 -1.28 14.13
N GLY A 225 1.63 -0.68 15.15
CA GLY A 225 3.01 -0.91 15.52
C GLY A 225 4.02 0.00 14.83
N VAL A 226 3.60 0.87 13.93
CA VAL A 226 4.42 1.95 13.40
C VAL A 226 4.66 2.97 14.52
N ASP A 227 5.90 3.37 14.71
CA ASP A 227 6.25 4.47 15.61
C ASP A 227 5.89 5.80 14.93
N ARG A 228 4.81 6.43 15.41
CA ARG A 228 4.25 7.65 14.82
C ARG A 228 5.20 8.83 14.93
N ASN A 229 5.93 8.94 16.04
CA ASN A 229 6.90 10.03 16.20
C ASN A 229 8.05 9.87 15.21
N GLN A 230 8.59 8.66 15.08
CA GLN A 230 9.64 8.37 14.09
C GLN A 230 9.16 8.63 12.66
N LEU A 231 7.91 8.28 12.32
CA LEU A 231 7.32 8.55 11.02
C LEU A 231 7.28 10.06 10.73
N LEU A 232 6.81 10.86 11.71
CA LEU A 232 6.73 12.33 11.60
C LEU A 232 8.10 12.99 11.55
N ASP A 233 9.06 12.50 12.33
CA ASP A 233 10.44 12.99 12.31
C ASP A 233 11.09 12.74 10.94
N LEU A 234 10.85 11.59 10.34
CA LEU A 234 11.33 11.26 8.98
C LEU A 234 10.67 12.15 7.91
N ALA A 235 9.37 12.42 8.04
CA ALA A 235 8.68 13.33 7.12
C ALA A 235 9.27 14.75 7.22
N GLU A 236 9.54 15.25 8.42
CA GLU A 236 10.20 16.55 8.65
C GLU A 236 11.62 16.58 8.07
N ILE A 237 12.40 15.50 8.26
CA ILE A 237 13.72 15.35 7.64
C ILE A 237 13.62 15.38 6.12
N ALA A 238 12.55 14.81 5.55
CA ALA A 238 12.27 14.82 4.12
C ALA A 238 11.76 16.17 3.60
N GLY A 239 11.51 17.15 4.46
CA GLY A 239 11.08 18.51 4.08
C GLY A 239 9.56 18.70 4.06
N TYR A 240 8.79 17.78 4.64
CA TYR A 240 7.36 17.93 4.84
C TYR A 240 7.04 18.54 6.20
N LEU A 241 5.82 19.04 6.36
CA LEU A 241 5.34 19.45 7.67
C LEU A 241 5.30 18.24 8.63
N ARG A 242 5.67 18.46 9.87
CA ARG A 242 5.64 17.41 10.91
C ARG A 242 4.21 17.00 11.29
N GLN A 243 3.21 17.67 10.77
CA GLN A 243 1.79 17.37 10.96
C GLN A 243 1.18 16.91 9.63
N ALA A 244 0.71 15.68 9.59
CA ALA A 244 -0.02 15.16 8.43
C ALA A 244 -1.53 15.25 8.64
N LEU A 245 -2.27 15.52 7.57
CA LEU A 245 -3.73 15.65 7.61
C LEU A 245 -4.41 14.32 7.28
N PRO A 246 -5.38 13.85 8.09
CA PRO A 246 -6.13 12.64 7.76
C PRO A 246 -7.02 12.89 6.54
N ILE A 247 -7.02 11.93 5.60
CA ILE A 247 -7.93 11.99 4.43
C ILE A 247 -9.40 11.88 4.88
N GLU A 248 -9.64 11.12 5.94
CA GLU A 248 -10.98 10.98 6.55
C GLU A 248 -10.92 11.48 8.00
N PRO A 249 -11.12 12.80 8.23
CA PRO A 249 -11.12 13.35 9.59
C PRO A 249 -12.31 12.83 10.38
N VAL A 250 -12.12 12.64 11.70
CA VAL A 250 -13.21 12.30 12.63
C VAL A 250 -13.82 13.61 13.14
N GLU A 251 -15.15 13.66 13.21
CA GLU A 251 -15.86 14.81 13.75
C GLU A 251 -15.34 15.19 15.16
N GLY A 252 -14.92 16.44 15.34
CA GLY A 252 -14.35 16.94 16.58
C GLY A 252 -12.86 16.66 16.80
N GLU A 253 -12.15 16.06 15.83
CA GLU A 253 -10.71 15.88 15.88
C GLU A 253 -9.99 17.23 15.67
N VAL A 254 -9.35 17.72 16.71
CA VAL A 254 -8.61 19.00 16.67
C VAL A 254 -7.18 18.78 16.15
N GLU A 255 -6.56 17.67 16.52
CA GLU A 255 -5.24 17.26 16.06
C GLU A 255 -5.28 15.82 15.52
N PRO A 256 -4.50 15.49 14.47
CA PRO A 256 -4.45 14.14 13.91
C PRO A 256 -4.00 13.11 14.95
N GLN A 257 -4.79 12.06 15.14
CA GLN A 257 -4.50 11.03 16.16
C GLN A 257 -3.65 9.87 15.62
N TYR A 258 -3.36 9.84 14.32
CA TYR A 258 -2.59 8.78 13.65
C TYR A 258 -3.05 7.37 14.02
N VAL A 259 -4.35 7.14 13.87
CA VAL A 259 -4.97 5.84 14.17
C VAL A 259 -4.65 4.78 13.11
N ASP A 260 -4.72 3.50 13.52
CA ASP A 260 -4.45 2.36 12.64
C ASP A 260 -5.41 2.29 11.44
N ASN A 261 -4.88 1.91 10.28
CA ASN A 261 -5.58 1.74 9.00
C ASN A 261 -6.30 3.02 8.55
N ARG A 262 -5.61 4.14 8.65
CA ARG A 262 -6.08 5.44 8.20
C ARG A 262 -4.98 6.11 7.39
N SER A 263 -5.37 6.72 6.28
CA SER A 263 -4.46 7.43 5.38
C SER A 263 -4.30 8.89 5.76
N TYR A 264 -3.08 9.38 5.70
CA TYR A 264 -2.67 10.75 6.01
C TYR A 264 -1.92 11.36 4.84
N VAL A 265 -2.18 12.64 4.58
CA VAL A 265 -1.47 13.45 3.59
C VAL A 265 -0.40 14.25 4.30
N PHE A 266 0.81 14.20 3.77
CA PHE A 266 1.94 14.99 4.22
C PHE A 266 2.16 16.15 3.26
N ASP A 267 2.03 17.37 3.74
CA ASP A 267 2.20 18.59 2.96
C ASP A 267 3.60 19.18 3.14
N VAL A 268 4.05 19.93 2.16
CA VAL A 268 5.28 20.74 2.27
C VAL A 268 4.94 22.12 2.87
N PRO A 269 5.91 22.79 3.52
CA PRO A 269 5.74 24.12 4.12
C PRO A 269 5.30 25.19 3.11
#